data_2c8582dbfb324d94d6395b93e033ad54
#
_entry.id   2c8582dbfb324d94d6395b93e033ad54
#
_cell.length_a   1.000
_cell.length_b   1.000
_cell.length_c   1.000
_cell.angle_alpha   90.00
_cell.angle_beta   90.00
_cell.angle_gamma   90.00
#
_symmetry.space_group_name_H-M   'P 1'
#
loop_
_entity.id
_entity.type
_entity.pdbx_description
1 polymer ?
#
loop_
_entity_poly.entity_id
_entity_poly.type
_entity_poly.pdbx_seq_one_letter_code
_entity_poly.pdbx_strand_id
1 'polypeptide(L)'
;MIMKTDKKKTASMRVQNMHIPSHIILVIWAFIALFPIWVMIINSFKTAKTIYINPFWVPAKFNFKHYMTVLNDSNFLMYFRNTATVVIVSIALVLVFGALAAYALANWKRKMSTAMFFFIIAGMMLPIRIASVKLIEVMRVINFLDNSIWALPAIYIAIGIPIAVSILTSFVRAVPHELIEAGFIDGAGHFRIFSQIIVPMLRPPLATVGIYNLVPYWNDIWFPLILTNRESDKTLLLGVTRLFGQYFTDWSKVLAVLTLSALPVILLYLLMSKQFIKGMTAGAVKG
;
A
#
# COMPACT_ATOMS: atom_id res chain seq x y z
N MET A 1 34.98 33.42 32.50
CA MET A 1 34.13 32.20 32.46
C MET A 1 32.65 32.47 32.08
N ILE A 2 32.25 33.70 31.81
CA ILE A 2 30.85 34.13 31.56
C ILE A 2 30.46 34.14 30.04
N MET A 3 31.42 34.13 29.13
CA MET A 3 31.13 34.26 27.69
C MET A 3 30.77 32.96 26.92
N LYS A 4 30.92 31.78 27.55
CA LYS A 4 30.60 30.48 26.94
C LYS A 4 29.14 30.03 27.10
N THR A 5 28.44 30.57 28.08
CA THR A 5 27.04 30.21 28.40
C THR A 5 26.02 30.90 27.49
N ASP A 6 26.33 32.12 27.00
CA ASP A 6 25.41 32.88 26.16
C ASP A 6 25.35 32.35 24.71
N LYS A 7 26.48 31.85 24.16
CA LYS A 7 26.50 31.27 22.82
C LYS A 7 25.72 29.96 22.73
N LYS A 8 25.67 29.16 23.82
CA LYS A 8 24.86 27.94 23.85
C LYS A 8 23.37 28.21 23.94
N LYS A 9 22.95 29.24 24.72
CA LYS A 9 21.56 29.68 24.80
C LYS A 9 21.03 30.24 23.45
N THR A 10 21.83 31.10 22.80
CA THR A 10 21.49 31.67 21.48
C THR A 10 21.48 30.62 20.38
N ALA A 11 22.36 29.61 20.39
CA ALA A 11 22.34 28.49 19.46
C ALA A 11 21.12 27.59 19.68
N SER A 12 20.75 27.30 20.94
CA SER A 12 19.56 26.50 21.25
C SER A 12 18.26 27.20 20.89
N MET A 13 18.15 28.51 21.11
CA MET A 13 17.00 29.31 20.66
C MET A 13 16.92 29.43 19.13
N ARG A 14 18.07 29.51 18.45
CA ARG A 14 18.10 29.52 16.98
C ARG A 14 17.65 28.18 16.37
N VAL A 15 18.05 27.07 16.95
CA VAL A 15 17.59 25.73 16.54
C VAL A 15 16.10 25.56 16.85
N GLN A 16 15.63 26.02 17.99
CA GLN A 16 14.21 25.94 18.38
C GLN A 16 13.33 26.82 17.46
N ASN A 17 13.80 28.02 17.07
CA ASN A 17 13.07 28.90 16.15
C ASN A 17 13.11 28.42 14.68
N MET A 18 14.09 27.63 14.29
CA MET A 18 14.13 27.02 12.93
C MET A 18 13.08 25.93 12.74
N HIS A 19 12.55 25.35 13.82
CA HIS A 19 11.49 24.34 13.71
C HIS A 19 10.07 24.93 13.56
N ILE A 20 9.86 26.19 13.98
CA ILE A 20 8.53 26.85 13.89
C ILE A 20 8.04 26.97 12.43
N PRO A 21 8.81 27.54 11.48
CA PRO A 21 8.36 27.61 10.08
C PRO A 21 8.12 26.21 9.47
N SER A 22 8.95 25.23 9.81
CA SER A 22 8.76 23.84 9.35
C SER A 22 7.46 23.24 9.84
N HIS A 23 7.10 23.49 11.13
CA HIS A 23 5.82 23.02 11.68
C HIS A 23 4.62 23.72 11.04
N ILE A 24 4.71 25.02 10.76
CA ILE A 24 3.65 25.77 10.06
C ILE A 24 3.42 25.16 8.67
N ILE A 25 4.49 24.93 7.91
CA ILE A 25 4.39 24.28 6.59
C ILE A 25 3.76 22.90 6.69
N LEU A 26 4.18 22.08 7.65
CA LEU A 26 3.63 20.74 7.87
C LEU A 26 2.14 20.79 8.24
N VAL A 27 1.71 21.75 9.06
CA VAL A 27 0.29 21.90 9.43
C VAL A 27 -0.54 22.31 8.21
N ILE A 28 -0.03 23.25 7.39
CA ILE A 28 -0.71 23.66 6.17
C ILE A 28 -0.84 22.46 5.22
N TRP A 29 0.22 21.70 5.01
CA TRP A 29 0.19 20.48 4.18
C TRP A 29 -0.77 19.43 4.73
N ALA A 30 -0.76 19.22 6.05
CA ALA A 30 -1.69 18.30 6.69
C ALA A 30 -3.15 18.72 6.46
N PHE A 31 -3.44 20.03 6.59
CA PHE A 31 -4.77 20.56 6.33
C PHE A 31 -5.18 20.34 4.87
N ILE A 32 -4.31 20.67 3.91
CA ILE A 32 -4.59 20.47 2.47
C ILE A 32 -4.84 18.99 2.16
N ALA A 33 -4.05 18.08 2.73
CA ALA A 33 -4.17 16.64 2.50
C ALA A 33 -5.43 16.03 3.15
N LEU A 34 -5.79 16.49 4.36
CA LEU A 34 -6.93 15.95 5.12
C LEU A 34 -8.26 16.58 4.72
N PHE A 35 -8.25 17.79 4.14
CA PHE A 35 -9.46 18.51 3.78
C PHE A 35 -10.38 17.74 2.81
N PRO A 36 -9.91 17.14 1.70
CA PRO A 36 -10.75 16.33 0.83
C PRO A 36 -11.35 15.11 1.55
N ILE A 37 -10.59 14.47 2.43
CA ILE A 37 -11.06 13.32 3.22
C ILE A 37 -12.14 13.76 4.20
N TRP A 38 -11.93 14.89 4.87
CA TRP A 38 -12.93 15.51 5.72
C TRP A 38 -14.21 15.81 4.96
N VAL A 39 -14.12 16.48 3.79
CA VAL A 39 -15.29 16.80 2.94
C VAL A 39 -16.02 15.52 2.51
N MET A 40 -15.30 14.47 2.12
CA MET A 40 -15.88 13.18 1.77
C MET A 40 -16.67 12.60 2.95
N ILE A 41 -16.08 12.55 4.13
CA ILE A 41 -16.69 11.96 5.34
C ILE A 41 -17.92 12.74 5.77
N ILE A 42 -17.86 14.07 5.89
CA ILE A 42 -19.02 14.87 6.36
C ILE A 42 -20.18 14.83 5.37
N ASN A 43 -19.90 14.78 4.06
CA ASN A 43 -20.94 14.73 3.04
C ASN A 43 -21.56 13.34 2.91
N SER A 44 -20.89 12.27 3.30
CA SER A 44 -21.47 10.93 3.32
C SER A 44 -22.66 10.77 4.29
N PHE A 45 -22.77 11.68 5.27
CA PHE A 45 -23.90 11.74 6.22
C PHE A 45 -25.00 12.69 5.79
N LYS A 46 -24.92 13.32 4.59
CA LYS A 46 -25.89 14.30 4.12
C LYS A 46 -26.80 13.70 3.06
N THR A 47 -27.95 14.35 2.86
CA THR A 47 -28.79 14.09 1.69
C THR A 47 -28.21 14.79 0.46
N ALA A 48 -28.53 14.32 -0.75
CA ALA A 48 -28.05 14.92 -1.99
C ALA A 48 -28.30 16.43 -2.02
N LYS A 49 -29.50 16.89 -1.64
CA LYS A 49 -29.85 18.33 -1.58
C LYS A 49 -28.89 19.10 -0.65
N THR A 50 -28.59 18.56 0.53
CA THR A 50 -27.72 19.25 1.51
C THR A 50 -26.27 19.27 1.07
N ILE A 51 -25.79 18.25 0.31
CA ILE A 51 -24.44 18.23 -0.27
C ILE A 51 -24.25 19.42 -1.21
N TYR A 52 -25.23 19.71 -2.10
CA TYR A 52 -25.13 20.81 -3.04
C TYR A 52 -25.26 22.21 -2.38
N ILE A 53 -26.07 22.33 -1.31
CA ILE A 53 -26.27 23.61 -0.64
C ILE A 53 -25.08 23.97 0.27
N ASN A 54 -24.60 23.01 1.04
CA ASN A 54 -23.56 23.23 2.06
C ASN A 54 -22.49 22.13 2.03
N PRO A 55 -21.58 22.08 1.03
CA PRO A 55 -20.62 20.98 0.87
C PRO A 55 -19.57 20.93 1.96
N PHE A 56 -19.20 22.06 2.57
CA PHE A 56 -18.04 22.15 3.48
C PHE A 56 -18.38 22.14 4.98
N TRP A 57 -19.64 22.34 5.33
CA TRP A 57 -20.06 22.41 6.73
C TRP A 57 -20.51 21.05 7.26
N VAL A 58 -20.34 20.86 8.55
CA VAL A 58 -20.82 19.65 9.26
C VAL A 58 -22.34 19.58 9.13
N PRO A 59 -22.92 18.39 8.87
CA PRO A 59 -24.37 18.23 8.78
C PRO A 59 -25.05 18.54 10.12
N ALA A 60 -26.16 19.29 10.09
CA ALA A 60 -26.96 19.55 11.29
C ALA A 60 -27.58 18.27 11.86
N LYS A 61 -27.86 17.28 11.01
CA LYS A 61 -28.33 15.94 11.38
C LYS A 61 -27.51 14.88 10.61
N PHE A 62 -26.91 13.93 11.32
CA PHE A 62 -26.19 12.82 10.71
C PHE A 62 -27.20 11.79 10.18
N ASN A 63 -27.19 11.56 8.88
CA ASN A 63 -28.06 10.58 8.23
C ASN A 63 -27.29 9.30 7.93
N PHE A 64 -27.54 8.25 8.66
CA PHE A 64 -26.93 6.93 8.48
C PHE A 64 -27.67 6.04 7.47
N LYS A 65 -28.79 6.50 6.89
CA LYS A 65 -29.60 5.71 5.97
C LYS A 65 -28.79 5.16 4.79
N HIS A 66 -27.92 5.99 4.22
CA HIS A 66 -27.08 5.59 3.09
C HIS A 66 -26.09 4.47 3.46
N TYR A 67 -25.50 4.55 4.66
CA TYR A 67 -24.63 3.48 5.19
C TYR A 67 -25.40 2.17 5.39
N MET A 68 -26.59 2.24 6.00
CA MET A 68 -27.43 1.06 6.18
C MET A 68 -27.85 0.45 4.84
N THR A 69 -28.22 1.29 3.86
CA THR A 69 -28.55 0.81 2.51
C THR A 69 -27.36 0.12 1.86
N VAL A 70 -26.17 0.69 1.96
CA VAL A 70 -24.94 0.11 1.39
C VAL A 70 -24.55 -1.19 2.07
N LEU A 71 -24.59 -1.24 3.39
CA LEU A 71 -24.22 -2.46 4.16
C LEU A 71 -25.23 -3.59 3.98
N ASN A 72 -26.49 -3.28 3.74
CA ASN A 72 -27.52 -4.27 3.44
C ASN A 72 -27.51 -4.70 1.96
N ASP A 73 -26.76 -4.03 1.11
CA ASP A 73 -26.54 -4.45 -0.27
C ASP A 73 -25.57 -5.63 -0.30
N SER A 74 -26.04 -6.80 -0.71
CA SER A 74 -25.24 -8.02 -0.81
C SER A 74 -24.01 -7.85 -1.72
N ASN A 75 -24.09 -6.97 -2.71
CA ASN A 75 -23.00 -6.71 -3.64
C ASN A 75 -21.85 -5.96 -2.97
N PHE A 76 -22.13 -4.98 -2.08
CA PHE A 76 -21.08 -4.26 -1.37
C PHE A 76 -20.18 -5.19 -0.55
N LEU A 77 -20.78 -6.05 0.27
CA LEU A 77 -20.03 -7.00 1.10
C LEU A 77 -19.25 -8.01 0.27
N MET A 78 -19.83 -8.45 -0.84
CA MET A 78 -19.15 -9.35 -1.80
C MET A 78 -17.93 -8.64 -2.42
N TYR A 79 -18.07 -7.43 -2.93
CA TYR A 79 -16.97 -6.67 -3.52
C TYR A 79 -15.87 -6.34 -2.50
N PHE A 80 -16.28 -6.00 -1.27
CA PHE A 80 -15.34 -5.77 -0.17
C PHE A 80 -14.52 -7.01 0.14
N ARG A 81 -15.18 -8.17 0.29
CA ARG A 81 -14.52 -9.46 0.51
C ARG A 81 -13.58 -9.80 -0.64
N ASN A 82 -14.02 -9.60 -1.86
CA ASN A 82 -13.22 -9.84 -3.07
C ASN A 82 -11.93 -9.00 -3.04
N THR A 83 -12.06 -7.69 -2.82
CA THR A 83 -10.89 -6.80 -2.73
C THR A 83 -9.97 -7.22 -1.60
N ALA A 84 -10.50 -7.47 -0.40
CA ALA A 84 -9.71 -7.89 0.74
C ALA A 84 -8.96 -9.20 0.46
N THR A 85 -9.63 -10.20 -0.13
CA THR A 85 -9.02 -11.49 -0.48
C THR A 85 -7.90 -11.31 -1.51
N VAL A 86 -8.17 -10.60 -2.61
CA VAL A 86 -7.16 -10.33 -3.65
C VAL A 86 -5.95 -9.61 -3.08
N VAL A 87 -6.17 -8.56 -2.30
CA VAL A 87 -5.09 -7.73 -1.74
C VAL A 87 -4.26 -8.52 -0.73
N ILE A 88 -4.91 -9.23 0.20
CA ILE A 88 -4.21 -10.03 1.22
C ILE A 88 -3.37 -11.13 0.56
N VAL A 89 -3.96 -11.90 -0.36
CA VAL A 89 -3.25 -12.97 -1.06
C VAL A 89 -2.07 -12.42 -1.86
N SER A 90 -2.29 -11.34 -2.61
CA SER A 90 -1.24 -10.73 -3.42
C SER A 90 -0.08 -10.23 -2.57
N ILE A 91 -0.36 -9.48 -1.50
CA ILE A 91 0.67 -8.97 -0.60
C ILE A 91 1.42 -10.12 0.08
N ALA A 92 0.71 -11.12 0.60
CA ALA A 92 1.35 -12.28 1.24
C ALA A 92 2.33 -12.96 0.29
N LEU A 93 1.94 -13.20 -0.96
CA LEU A 93 2.79 -13.84 -1.97
C LEU A 93 3.95 -12.92 -2.40
N VAL A 94 3.71 -11.61 -2.55
CA VAL A 94 4.79 -10.63 -2.82
C VAL A 94 5.83 -10.63 -1.70
N LEU A 95 5.39 -10.65 -0.44
CA LEU A 95 6.30 -10.67 0.71
C LEU A 95 7.11 -11.97 0.77
N VAL A 96 6.47 -13.12 0.56
CA VAL A 96 7.14 -14.43 0.57
C VAL A 96 8.15 -14.53 -0.58
N PHE A 97 7.70 -14.35 -1.82
CA PHE A 97 8.58 -14.49 -2.98
C PHE A 97 9.63 -13.38 -3.06
N GLY A 98 9.27 -12.15 -2.69
CA GLY A 98 10.22 -11.05 -2.61
C GLY A 98 11.32 -11.28 -1.57
N ALA A 99 10.98 -11.80 -0.37
CA ALA A 99 11.96 -12.12 0.66
C ALA A 99 12.86 -13.30 0.25
N LEU A 100 12.31 -14.35 -0.34
CA LEU A 100 13.08 -15.48 -0.86
C LEU A 100 14.04 -15.03 -1.96
N ALA A 101 13.56 -14.25 -2.93
CA ALA A 101 14.38 -13.70 -4.00
C ALA A 101 15.49 -12.78 -3.46
N ALA A 102 15.15 -11.90 -2.51
CA ALA A 102 16.12 -11.02 -1.86
C ALA A 102 17.21 -11.78 -1.12
N TYR A 103 16.84 -12.84 -0.38
CA TYR A 103 17.79 -13.71 0.30
C TYR A 103 18.71 -14.45 -0.69
N ALA A 104 18.16 -15.02 -1.74
CA ALA A 104 18.94 -15.68 -2.79
C ALA A 104 19.92 -14.71 -3.45
N LEU A 105 19.44 -13.52 -3.85
CA LEU A 105 20.25 -12.49 -4.50
C LEU A 105 21.34 -11.91 -3.59
N ALA A 106 21.12 -11.86 -2.29
CA ALA A 106 22.12 -11.38 -1.35
C ALA A 106 23.29 -12.37 -1.17
N ASN A 107 22.99 -13.68 -1.23
CA ASN A 107 23.95 -14.75 -0.96
C ASN A 107 24.59 -15.39 -2.20
N TRP A 108 24.18 -14.99 -3.40
CA TRP A 108 24.69 -15.57 -4.65
C TRP A 108 25.96 -14.87 -5.14
N LYS A 109 26.64 -15.52 -6.13
CA LYS A 109 27.84 -14.94 -6.76
C LYS A 109 27.56 -13.52 -7.27
N ARG A 110 28.41 -12.56 -6.89
CA ARG A 110 28.15 -11.11 -7.05
C ARG A 110 27.75 -10.69 -8.47
N LYS A 111 28.43 -11.18 -9.52
CA LYS A 111 28.12 -10.78 -10.91
C LYS A 111 26.73 -11.22 -11.34
N MET A 112 26.37 -12.48 -11.03
CA MET A 112 25.10 -13.07 -11.43
C MET A 112 23.92 -12.49 -10.62
N SER A 113 24.12 -12.30 -9.32
CA SER A 113 23.18 -11.63 -8.45
C SER A 113 22.87 -10.20 -8.92
N THR A 114 23.90 -9.44 -9.29
CA THR A 114 23.74 -8.07 -9.78
C THR A 114 22.98 -8.05 -11.11
N ALA A 115 23.29 -8.93 -12.04
CA ALA A 115 22.58 -9.01 -13.33
C ALA A 115 21.09 -9.35 -13.13
N MET A 116 20.79 -10.37 -12.31
CA MET A 116 19.40 -10.76 -11.97
C MET A 116 18.65 -9.66 -11.23
N PHE A 117 19.31 -8.99 -10.29
CA PHE A 117 18.71 -7.85 -9.58
C PHE A 117 18.28 -6.76 -10.55
N PHE A 118 19.18 -6.32 -11.45
CA PHE A 118 18.84 -5.30 -12.45
C PHE A 118 17.80 -5.78 -13.46
N PHE A 119 17.82 -7.06 -13.84
CA PHE A 119 16.80 -7.64 -14.71
C PHE A 119 15.40 -7.57 -14.07
N ILE A 120 15.29 -7.94 -12.78
CA ILE A 120 14.01 -7.85 -12.06
C ILE A 120 13.55 -6.40 -11.95
N ILE A 121 14.44 -5.46 -11.61
CA ILE A 121 14.08 -4.04 -11.47
C ILE A 121 13.73 -3.42 -12.81
N ALA A 122 14.35 -3.84 -13.92
CA ALA A 122 13.98 -3.36 -15.25
C ALA A 122 12.50 -3.61 -15.58
N GLY A 123 11.89 -4.63 -14.98
CA GLY A 123 10.45 -4.86 -15.07
C GLY A 123 9.58 -3.70 -14.58
N MET A 124 10.08 -2.87 -13.64
CA MET A 124 9.36 -1.67 -13.17
C MET A 124 9.30 -0.55 -14.22
N MET A 125 10.23 -0.56 -15.18
CA MET A 125 10.28 0.45 -16.23
C MET A 125 9.25 0.18 -17.34
N LEU A 126 8.67 -1.01 -17.37
CA LEU A 126 7.67 -1.37 -18.36
C LEU A 126 6.31 -0.77 -17.96
N PRO A 127 5.67 0.01 -18.84
CA PRO A 127 4.33 0.55 -18.55
C PRO A 127 3.29 -0.56 -18.71
N ILE A 128 3.09 -1.34 -17.65
CA ILE A 128 2.30 -2.59 -17.65
C ILE A 128 0.87 -2.40 -18.18
N ARG A 129 0.28 -1.21 -18.06
CA ARG A 129 -1.04 -0.92 -18.61
C ARG A 129 -1.08 -0.98 -20.14
N ILE A 130 0.03 -0.72 -20.82
CA ILE A 130 0.14 -0.86 -22.27
C ILE A 130 0.05 -2.34 -22.67
N ALA A 131 0.54 -3.24 -21.83
CA ALA A 131 0.47 -4.67 -22.05
C ALA A 131 -0.91 -5.30 -21.78
N SER A 132 -1.94 -4.51 -21.45
CA SER A 132 -3.26 -5.00 -21.02
C SER A 132 -3.88 -6.01 -21.97
N VAL A 133 -3.82 -5.77 -23.29
CA VAL A 133 -4.38 -6.70 -24.30
C VAL A 133 -3.64 -8.05 -24.26
N LYS A 134 -2.32 -8.03 -24.18
CA LYS A 134 -1.52 -9.25 -24.09
C LYS A 134 -1.69 -9.97 -22.76
N LEU A 135 -1.90 -9.23 -21.68
CA LEU A 135 -2.21 -9.81 -20.37
C LEU A 135 -3.54 -10.58 -20.40
N ILE A 136 -4.58 -10.04 -21.06
CA ILE A 136 -5.86 -10.73 -21.24
C ILE A 136 -5.64 -12.03 -22.02
N GLU A 137 -4.88 -12.00 -23.12
CA GLU A 137 -4.56 -13.19 -23.91
C GLU A 137 -3.83 -14.26 -23.06
N VAL A 138 -2.82 -13.85 -22.28
CA VAL A 138 -2.09 -14.77 -21.38
C VAL A 138 -3.02 -15.38 -20.33
N MET A 139 -3.89 -14.57 -19.71
CA MET A 139 -4.84 -15.07 -18.70
C MET A 139 -5.84 -16.06 -19.31
N ARG A 140 -6.26 -15.88 -20.56
CA ARG A 140 -7.14 -16.83 -21.27
C ARG A 140 -6.50 -18.18 -21.52
N VAL A 141 -5.19 -18.23 -21.78
CA VAL A 141 -4.47 -19.51 -21.97
C VAL A 141 -4.49 -20.33 -20.69
N ILE A 142 -4.55 -19.67 -19.53
CA ILE A 142 -4.62 -20.32 -18.22
C ILE A 142 -6.10 -20.34 -17.78
N ASN A 143 -6.84 -21.37 -18.18
CA ASN A 143 -8.30 -21.50 -17.97
C ASN A 143 -8.81 -21.05 -16.58
N PHE A 144 -8.06 -21.33 -15.53
CA PHE A 144 -8.38 -20.96 -14.16
C PHE A 144 -8.34 -19.42 -13.95
N LEU A 145 -7.53 -18.69 -14.73
CA LEU A 145 -7.39 -17.24 -14.65
C LEU A 145 -8.29 -16.48 -15.61
N ASP A 146 -8.87 -17.17 -16.62
CA ASP A 146 -9.73 -16.52 -17.60
C ASP A 146 -11.01 -16.00 -16.94
N ASN A 147 -11.23 -14.71 -17.10
CA ASN A 147 -12.39 -14.01 -16.54
C ASN A 147 -12.64 -14.36 -15.06
N SER A 148 -11.58 -14.40 -14.28
CA SER A 148 -11.56 -14.80 -12.88
C SER A 148 -10.90 -13.76 -11.99
N ILE A 149 -11.43 -13.60 -10.78
CA ILE A 149 -10.83 -12.73 -9.77
C ILE A 149 -9.37 -13.13 -9.45
N TRP A 150 -9.00 -14.39 -9.66
CA TRP A 150 -7.66 -14.92 -9.40
C TRP A 150 -6.61 -14.44 -10.40
N ALA A 151 -7.01 -13.85 -11.53
CA ALA A 151 -6.11 -13.15 -12.42
C ALA A 151 -5.44 -11.94 -11.75
N LEU A 152 -6.14 -11.28 -10.84
CA LEU A 152 -5.64 -10.08 -10.14
C LEU A 152 -4.41 -10.37 -9.26
N PRO A 153 -4.42 -11.38 -8.36
CA PRO A 153 -3.21 -11.75 -7.63
C PRO A 153 -2.03 -12.07 -8.53
N ALA A 154 -2.22 -12.77 -9.64
CA ALA A 154 -1.12 -13.08 -10.56
C ALA A 154 -0.43 -11.82 -11.09
N ILE A 155 -1.21 -10.81 -11.50
CA ILE A 155 -0.67 -9.53 -11.99
C ILE A 155 -0.07 -8.72 -10.84
N TYR A 156 -0.72 -8.63 -9.70
CA TYR A 156 -0.24 -7.85 -8.57
C TYR A 156 1.06 -8.40 -8.01
N ILE A 157 1.25 -9.73 -8.01
CA ILE A 157 2.53 -10.36 -7.66
C ILE A 157 3.61 -9.93 -8.65
N ALA A 158 3.32 -10.00 -9.95
CA ALA A 158 4.30 -9.62 -10.99
C ALA A 158 4.74 -8.15 -10.86
N ILE A 159 3.81 -7.24 -10.50
CA ILE A 159 4.10 -5.81 -10.29
C ILE A 159 4.83 -5.58 -8.96
N GLY A 160 4.49 -6.33 -7.91
CA GLY A 160 5.00 -6.11 -6.56
C GLY A 160 6.38 -6.70 -6.31
N ILE A 161 6.73 -7.80 -7.00
CA ILE A 161 8.03 -8.47 -6.79
C ILE A 161 9.23 -7.54 -7.05
N PRO A 162 9.31 -6.76 -8.13
CA PRO A 162 10.47 -5.89 -8.35
C PRO A 162 10.71 -4.90 -7.21
N ILE A 163 9.66 -4.29 -6.69
CA ILE A 163 9.73 -3.37 -5.54
C ILE A 163 10.15 -4.12 -4.27
N ALA A 164 9.55 -5.28 -4.01
CA ALA A 164 9.90 -6.10 -2.86
C ALA A 164 11.38 -6.50 -2.90
N VAL A 165 11.85 -6.97 -4.05
CA VAL A 165 13.27 -7.34 -4.27
C VAL A 165 14.19 -6.13 -4.09
N SER A 166 13.83 -4.96 -4.64
CA SER A 166 14.62 -3.73 -4.53
C SER A 166 14.84 -3.34 -3.06
N ILE A 167 13.76 -3.31 -2.28
CA ILE A 167 13.80 -2.93 -0.88
C ILE A 167 14.50 -4.02 -0.05
N LEU A 168 14.01 -5.26 -0.13
CA LEU A 168 14.44 -6.32 0.77
C LEU A 168 15.89 -6.75 0.54
N THR A 169 16.39 -6.77 -0.71
CA THR A 169 17.79 -7.14 -0.99
C THR A 169 18.78 -6.20 -0.30
N SER A 170 18.46 -4.90 -0.25
CA SER A 170 19.29 -3.92 0.43
C SER A 170 19.39 -4.19 1.94
N PHE A 171 18.27 -4.61 2.55
CA PHE A 171 18.25 -4.97 3.97
C PHE A 171 18.92 -6.31 4.26
N VAL A 172 18.72 -7.32 3.41
CA VAL A 172 19.42 -8.62 3.57
C VAL A 172 20.92 -8.45 3.48
N ARG A 173 21.41 -7.65 2.52
CA ARG A 173 22.86 -7.34 2.39
C ARG A 173 23.43 -6.57 3.57
N ALA A 174 22.60 -5.94 4.38
CA ALA A 174 23.01 -5.23 5.57
C ALA A 174 23.09 -6.11 6.82
N VAL A 175 22.62 -7.35 6.74
CA VAL A 175 22.75 -8.33 7.82
C VAL A 175 24.21 -8.73 7.95
N PRO A 176 24.82 -8.69 9.16
CA PRO A 176 26.19 -9.15 9.36
C PRO A 176 26.37 -10.60 8.91
N HIS A 177 27.42 -10.85 8.12
CA HIS A 177 27.72 -12.20 7.61
C HIS A 177 28.00 -13.19 8.74
N GLU A 178 28.55 -12.72 9.85
CA GLU A 178 28.88 -13.50 11.02
C GLU A 178 27.65 -14.22 11.61
N LEU A 179 26.46 -13.62 11.51
CA LEU A 179 25.21 -14.25 11.96
C LEU A 179 24.80 -15.43 11.07
N ILE A 180 25.05 -15.31 9.77
CA ILE A 180 24.76 -16.35 8.80
C ILE A 180 25.75 -17.50 8.94
N GLU A 181 27.04 -17.18 9.10
CA GLU A 181 28.12 -18.15 9.31
C GLU A 181 27.94 -18.93 10.63
N ALA A 182 27.59 -18.21 11.73
CA ALA A 182 27.30 -18.88 13.00
C ALA A 182 26.14 -19.86 12.85
N GLY A 183 25.07 -19.49 12.12
CA GLY A 183 23.96 -20.39 11.82
C GLY A 183 24.42 -21.66 11.09
N PHE A 184 25.36 -21.57 10.12
CA PHE A 184 25.92 -22.72 9.43
C PHE A 184 26.79 -23.57 10.35
N ILE A 185 27.60 -22.98 11.24
CA ILE A 185 28.42 -23.69 12.25
C ILE A 185 27.52 -24.47 13.21
N ASP A 186 26.36 -23.92 13.59
CA ASP A 186 25.31 -24.56 14.40
C ASP A 186 24.54 -25.66 13.64
N GLY A 187 24.91 -25.96 12.38
CA GLY A 187 24.26 -26.98 11.55
C GLY A 187 22.94 -26.58 10.93
N ALA A 188 22.58 -25.30 10.95
CA ALA A 188 21.35 -24.83 10.30
C ALA A 188 21.53 -24.79 8.76
N GLY A 189 20.58 -25.36 8.03
CA GLY A 189 20.53 -25.22 6.58
C GLY A 189 19.96 -23.85 6.16
N HIS A 190 20.10 -23.50 4.87
CA HIS A 190 19.65 -22.21 4.31
C HIS A 190 18.21 -21.84 4.66
N PHE A 191 17.27 -22.78 4.65
CA PHE A 191 15.87 -22.51 4.98
C PHE A 191 15.69 -22.13 6.47
N ARG A 192 16.44 -22.78 7.36
CA ARG A 192 16.40 -22.46 8.80
C ARG A 192 17.00 -21.08 9.08
N ILE A 193 18.13 -20.77 8.45
CA ILE A 193 18.76 -19.43 8.52
C ILE A 193 17.78 -18.37 7.97
N PHE A 194 17.19 -18.61 6.81
CA PHE A 194 16.21 -17.70 6.24
C PHE A 194 15.02 -17.45 7.19
N SER A 195 14.37 -18.50 7.68
CA SER A 195 13.16 -18.38 8.48
C SER A 195 13.39 -17.89 9.91
N GLN A 196 14.51 -18.29 10.55
CA GLN A 196 14.76 -18.01 11.96
C GLN A 196 15.69 -16.82 12.22
N ILE A 197 16.53 -16.45 11.26
CA ILE A 197 17.46 -15.31 11.38
C ILE A 197 17.01 -14.15 10.47
N ILE A 198 16.91 -14.41 9.17
CA ILE A 198 16.69 -13.34 8.18
C ILE A 198 15.28 -12.76 8.27
N VAL A 199 14.22 -13.59 8.19
CA VAL A 199 12.82 -13.12 8.19
C VAL A 199 12.48 -12.29 9.43
N PRO A 200 12.85 -12.65 10.67
CA PRO A 200 12.65 -11.80 11.84
C PRO A 200 13.34 -10.43 11.75
N MET A 201 14.53 -10.36 11.17
CA MET A 201 15.25 -9.10 10.96
C MET A 201 14.62 -8.24 9.85
N LEU A 202 13.96 -8.87 8.87
CA LEU A 202 13.26 -8.19 7.78
C LEU A 202 11.87 -7.68 8.17
N ARG A 203 11.37 -7.86 9.39
CA ARG A 203 10.03 -7.39 9.79
C ARG A 203 9.76 -5.92 9.44
N PRO A 204 10.67 -4.95 9.73
CA PRO A 204 10.40 -3.55 9.36
C PRO A 204 10.34 -3.34 7.83
N PRO A 205 11.29 -3.78 7.01
CA PRO A 205 11.19 -3.60 5.56
C PRO A 205 10.06 -4.42 4.91
N LEU A 206 9.68 -5.58 5.46
CA LEU A 206 8.49 -6.33 5.00
C LEU A 206 7.21 -5.50 5.21
N ALA A 207 7.07 -4.83 6.36
CA ALA A 207 5.95 -3.92 6.59
C ALA A 207 5.94 -2.76 5.58
N THR A 208 7.10 -2.22 5.24
CA THR A 208 7.23 -1.16 4.22
C THR A 208 6.76 -1.65 2.84
N VAL A 209 7.21 -2.83 2.41
CA VAL A 209 6.78 -3.46 1.15
C VAL A 209 5.27 -3.74 1.17
N GLY A 210 4.74 -4.24 2.28
CA GLY A 210 3.32 -4.50 2.45
C GLY A 210 2.46 -3.24 2.26
N ILE A 211 2.81 -2.15 2.95
CA ILE A 211 2.08 -0.87 2.84
C ILE A 211 2.22 -0.27 1.44
N TYR A 212 3.42 -0.34 0.85
CA TYR A 212 3.66 0.18 -0.50
C TYR A 212 2.75 -0.47 -1.54
N ASN A 213 2.50 -1.78 -1.43
CA ASN A 213 1.64 -2.51 -2.35
C ASN A 213 0.15 -2.43 -1.97
N LEU A 214 -0.18 -2.24 -0.69
CA LEU A 214 -1.55 -2.21 -0.18
C LEU A 214 -2.39 -1.15 -0.88
N VAL A 215 -1.91 0.10 -0.91
CA VAL A 215 -2.68 1.23 -1.43
C VAL A 215 -2.96 1.11 -2.93
N PRO A 216 -1.97 0.82 -3.80
CA PRO A 216 -2.24 0.60 -5.22
C PRO A 216 -3.18 -0.57 -5.50
N TYR A 217 -3.03 -1.72 -4.81
CA TYR A 217 -3.87 -2.89 -5.06
C TYR A 217 -5.31 -2.68 -4.58
N TRP A 218 -5.47 -2.02 -3.42
CA TRP A 218 -6.80 -1.71 -2.89
C TRP A 218 -7.56 -0.74 -3.79
N ASN A 219 -6.87 0.24 -4.38
CA ASN A 219 -7.45 1.31 -5.18
C ASN A 219 -7.44 1.01 -6.68
N ASP A 220 -7.06 -0.19 -7.10
CA ASP A 220 -7.04 -0.51 -8.53
C ASP A 220 -8.45 -0.74 -9.08
N ILE A 221 -8.71 -0.08 -10.19
CA ILE A 221 -9.93 -0.23 -10.99
C ILE A 221 -9.59 -0.85 -12.35
N TRP A 222 -8.36 -0.59 -12.85
CA TRP A 222 -7.98 -0.91 -14.23
C TRP A 222 -7.95 -2.42 -14.51
N PHE A 223 -7.17 -3.16 -13.72
CA PHE A 223 -7.06 -4.61 -13.93
C PHE A 223 -8.36 -5.34 -13.62
N PRO A 224 -9.10 -5.04 -12.53
CA PRO A 224 -10.45 -5.59 -12.36
C PRO A 224 -11.38 -5.31 -13.54
N LEU A 225 -11.36 -4.10 -14.11
CA LEU A 225 -12.22 -3.72 -15.23
C LEU A 225 -12.00 -4.58 -16.48
N ILE A 226 -10.73 -4.89 -16.78
CA ILE A 226 -10.37 -5.61 -18.02
C ILE A 226 -10.32 -7.14 -17.86
N LEU A 227 -10.21 -7.65 -16.63
CA LEU A 227 -10.00 -9.08 -16.35
C LEU A 227 -11.20 -9.77 -15.71
N THR A 228 -12.15 -9.02 -15.14
CA THR A 228 -13.30 -9.62 -14.45
C THR A 228 -14.61 -9.10 -15.04
N ASN A 229 -15.35 -9.98 -15.74
CA ASN A 229 -16.65 -9.61 -16.32
C ASN A 229 -17.83 -10.05 -15.44
N ARG A 230 -17.64 -11.10 -14.61
CA ARG A 230 -18.68 -11.63 -13.72
C ARG A 230 -18.95 -10.66 -12.59
N GLU A 231 -20.23 -10.54 -12.21
CA GLU A 231 -20.62 -9.72 -11.06
C GLU A 231 -19.97 -10.19 -9.76
N SER A 232 -19.90 -11.52 -9.58
CA SER A 232 -19.30 -12.16 -8.41
C SER A 232 -17.81 -11.86 -8.21
N ASP A 233 -17.11 -11.46 -9.28
CA ASP A 233 -15.66 -11.29 -9.30
C ASP A 233 -15.23 -9.82 -9.20
N LYS A 234 -16.19 -8.90 -9.11
CA LYS A 234 -15.88 -7.47 -9.03
C LYS A 234 -15.24 -7.08 -7.72
N THR A 235 -14.29 -6.17 -7.82
CA THR A 235 -13.67 -5.51 -6.67
C THR A 235 -14.50 -4.32 -6.20
N LEU A 236 -14.24 -3.84 -5.00
CA LEU A 236 -14.99 -2.78 -4.34
C LEU A 236 -15.04 -1.50 -5.16
N LEU A 237 -13.90 -0.98 -5.61
CA LEU A 237 -13.85 0.25 -6.37
C LEU A 237 -14.41 0.09 -7.79
N LEU A 238 -14.26 -1.07 -8.41
CA LEU A 238 -14.94 -1.36 -9.67
C LEU A 238 -16.47 -1.37 -9.46
N GLY A 239 -16.96 -1.94 -8.34
CA GLY A 239 -18.36 -1.92 -7.97
C GLY A 239 -18.90 -0.49 -7.76
N VAL A 240 -18.11 0.42 -7.18
CA VAL A 240 -18.48 1.83 -7.00
C VAL A 240 -18.80 2.50 -8.35
N THR A 241 -18.11 2.17 -9.42
CA THR A 241 -18.35 2.76 -10.75
C THR A 241 -19.79 2.59 -11.23
N ARG A 242 -20.53 1.59 -10.74
CA ARG A 242 -21.93 1.36 -11.05
C ARG A 242 -22.91 2.31 -10.37
N LEU A 243 -22.45 2.99 -9.32
CA LEU A 243 -23.26 4.00 -8.64
C LEU A 243 -23.33 5.31 -9.43
N PHE A 244 -22.47 5.46 -10.45
CA PHE A 244 -22.52 6.59 -11.38
C PHE A 244 -23.53 6.26 -12.48
N GLY A 245 -24.72 6.85 -12.37
CA GLY A 245 -25.76 6.73 -13.39
C GLY A 245 -25.49 7.63 -14.59
N GLN A 246 -26.03 7.27 -15.74
CA GLN A 246 -25.87 8.04 -16.98
C GLN A 246 -26.51 9.46 -16.88
N TYR A 247 -27.62 9.58 -16.15
CA TYR A 247 -28.38 10.83 -16.00
C TYR A 247 -28.41 11.35 -14.57
N PHE A 248 -28.21 10.48 -13.59
CA PHE A 248 -28.29 10.86 -12.18
C PHE A 248 -27.33 10.00 -11.35
N THR A 249 -26.58 10.68 -10.49
CA THR A 249 -25.65 10.03 -9.54
C THR A 249 -26.13 10.33 -8.11
N ASP A 250 -26.39 9.29 -7.33
CA ASP A 250 -26.68 9.45 -5.90
C ASP A 250 -25.36 9.66 -5.12
N TRP A 251 -24.94 10.91 -5.08
CA TRP A 251 -23.72 11.31 -4.37
C TRP A 251 -23.71 10.90 -2.90
N SER A 252 -24.87 10.83 -2.24
CA SER A 252 -24.93 10.40 -0.85
C SER A 252 -24.49 8.96 -0.68
N LYS A 253 -24.93 8.05 -1.56
CA LYS A 253 -24.50 6.65 -1.57
C LYS A 253 -23.04 6.52 -2.01
N VAL A 254 -22.64 7.22 -3.07
CA VAL A 254 -21.25 7.20 -3.56
C VAL A 254 -20.28 7.57 -2.44
N LEU A 255 -20.53 8.69 -1.74
CA LEU A 255 -19.66 9.14 -0.65
C LEU A 255 -19.69 8.20 0.57
N ALA A 256 -20.82 7.57 0.86
CA ALA A 256 -20.90 6.56 1.91
C ALA A 256 -20.05 5.32 1.56
N VAL A 257 -20.14 4.81 0.32
CA VAL A 257 -19.32 3.68 -0.14
C VAL A 257 -17.84 4.02 -0.16
N LEU A 258 -17.47 5.20 -0.67
CA LEU A 258 -16.07 5.65 -0.69
C LEU A 258 -15.51 5.79 0.72
N THR A 259 -16.30 6.32 1.66
CA THR A 259 -15.90 6.42 3.08
C THR A 259 -15.68 5.05 3.68
N LEU A 260 -16.61 4.10 3.49
CA LEU A 260 -16.44 2.71 3.95
C LEU A 260 -15.24 2.03 3.29
N SER A 261 -15.00 2.30 2.01
CA SER A 261 -13.87 1.74 1.26
C SER A 261 -12.53 2.27 1.74
N ALA A 262 -12.46 3.51 2.20
CA ALA A 262 -11.24 4.13 2.70
C ALA A 262 -10.86 3.65 4.11
N LEU A 263 -11.84 3.28 4.94
CA LEU A 263 -11.61 2.91 6.35
C LEU A 263 -10.57 1.82 6.54
N PRO A 264 -10.57 0.67 5.83
CA PRO A 264 -9.59 -0.38 6.04
C PRO A 264 -8.17 0.07 5.76
N VAL A 265 -7.98 0.85 4.68
CA VAL A 265 -6.66 1.36 4.29
C VAL A 265 -6.15 2.36 5.34
N ILE A 266 -7.00 3.27 5.81
CA ILE A 266 -6.67 4.24 6.85
C ILE A 266 -6.30 3.51 8.14
N LEU A 267 -7.10 2.53 8.58
CA LEU A 267 -6.84 1.76 9.78
C LEU A 267 -5.53 0.97 9.70
N LEU A 268 -5.30 0.26 8.59
CA LEU A 268 -4.05 -0.49 8.37
C LEU A 268 -2.84 0.44 8.34
N TYR A 269 -2.96 1.60 7.67
CA TYR A 269 -1.89 2.59 7.67
C TYR A 269 -1.58 3.12 9.07
N LEU A 270 -2.59 3.44 9.87
CA LEU A 270 -2.39 3.92 11.25
C LEU A 270 -1.72 2.87 12.13
N LEU A 271 -2.13 1.60 12.00
CA LEU A 271 -1.55 0.48 12.75
C LEU A 271 -0.08 0.22 12.36
N MET A 272 0.26 0.38 11.08
CA MET A 272 1.58 0.07 10.54
C MET A 272 2.50 1.28 10.36
N SER A 273 2.01 2.50 10.61
CA SER A 273 2.75 3.76 10.37
C SER A 273 4.11 3.82 11.08
N LYS A 274 4.19 3.33 12.32
CA LYS A 274 5.44 3.28 13.08
C LYS A 274 6.49 2.38 12.43
N GLN A 275 6.08 1.22 11.90
CA GLN A 275 6.96 0.28 11.20
C GLN A 275 7.43 0.86 9.86
N PHE A 276 6.51 1.53 9.15
CA PHE A 276 6.81 2.20 7.89
C PHE A 276 7.87 3.29 8.05
N ILE A 277 7.71 4.17 9.03
CA ILE A 277 8.70 5.24 9.33
C ILE A 277 10.06 4.64 9.68
N LYS A 278 10.10 3.59 10.52
CA LYS A 278 11.36 2.89 10.86
C LYS A 278 12.02 2.27 9.63
N GLY A 279 11.25 1.67 8.73
CA GLY A 279 11.76 1.08 7.50
C GLY A 279 12.37 2.11 6.55
N MET A 280 11.72 3.26 6.38
CA MET A 280 12.25 4.34 5.53
C MET A 280 13.52 4.98 6.10
N THR A 281 13.55 5.25 7.40
CA THR A 281 14.72 5.89 8.04
C THR A 281 15.93 4.97 8.10
N ALA A 282 15.74 3.66 8.29
CA ALA A 282 16.84 2.69 8.27
C ALA A 282 17.54 2.59 6.90
N GLY A 283 16.83 2.89 5.80
CA GLY A 283 17.40 2.98 4.46
C GLY A 283 18.15 4.29 4.17
N ALA A 284 17.78 5.37 4.86
CA ALA A 284 18.32 6.71 4.63
C ALA A 284 19.60 7.05 5.44
N VAL A 285 19.89 6.30 6.51
CA VAL A 285 21.03 6.58 7.42
C VAL A 285 22.37 5.99 6.91
N LYS A 286 22.44 5.51 5.68
CA LYS A 286 23.66 5.02 5.03
C LYS A 286 24.31 6.03 4.06
N GLY A 287 24.07 7.33 4.27
CA GLY A 287 24.77 8.41 3.61
C GLY A 287 25.75 9.09 4.54
#